data_23ebceb8e4252d752342d36e1e4948ad
#
_entry.id   23ebceb8e4252d752342d36e1e4948ad
#
_cell.length_a   1.000
_cell.length_b   1.000
_cell.length_c   1.000
_cell.angle_alpha   90.00
_cell.angle_beta   90.00
_cell.angle_gamma   90.00
#
_symmetry.space_group_name_H-M   'P 1'
#
loop_
_entity.id
_entity.type
_entity.pdbx_description
1 polymer ?
#
loop_
_entity_poly.entity_id
_entity_poly.type
_entity_poly.pdbx_seq_one_letter_code
_entity_poly.pdbx_strand_id
1 'polypeptide(L)'
;EIIFDKRNVIKFKEREPANIDIEAKRKKLQGFYTQMHPSLLKNVRRGKNLEALYYYHIILRYATKLLRLKYGWHEKTDFDLKHIYRDIPESEVKNLERFYEVPTSEIENILPELEVWIKDL
;
A
#
# COMPACT_ATOMS: atom_id res chain seq x y z
N GLU A 1 -10.21 -32.98 -22.80
CA GLU A 1 -9.82 -32.61 -22.61
C GLU A 1 -8.90 -32.44 -22.01
N ILE A 2 -8.78 -32.48 -21.56
CA ILE A 2 -7.85 -32.44 -20.99
C ILE A 2 -7.13 -31.51 -20.96
N ILE A 3 -7.23 -30.95 -21.49
CA ILE A 3 -6.57 -30.02 -21.64
C ILE A 3 -6.52 -29.08 -20.70
N PHE A 4 -7.40 -28.77 -20.12
CA PHE A 4 -7.42 -27.84 -19.32
C PHE A 4 -6.81 -27.99 -18.15
N ASP A 5 -6.69 -28.81 -17.70
CA ASP A 5 -6.10 -29.08 -16.59
C ASP A 5 -4.77 -28.69 -16.47
N LYS A 6 -4.07 -28.67 -17.41
CA LYS A 6 -2.81 -28.25 -17.44
C LYS A 6 -2.64 -26.95 -16.89
N ARG A 7 -3.57 -26.14 -16.99
CA ARG A 7 -3.48 -24.80 -16.49
C ARG A 7 -3.36 -24.76 -15.02
N ASN A 8 -4.02 -25.63 -14.37
CA ASN A 8 -3.93 -25.67 -12.95
C ASN A 8 -2.56 -26.02 -12.48
N VAL A 9 -1.92 -26.88 -13.19
CA VAL A 9 -0.57 -27.26 -12.84
C VAL A 9 0.35 -26.07 -12.94
N ILE A 10 0.13 -25.27 -13.91
CA ILE A 10 0.94 -24.09 -14.08
C ILE A 10 0.82 -23.17 -12.88
N LYS A 11 -0.36 -23.03 -12.35
CA LYS A 11 -0.53 -22.20 -11.18
C LYS A 11 0.26 -22.68 -10.00
N PHE A 12 0.29 -23.96 -9.79
CA PHE A 12 1.06 -24.48 -8.69
C PHE A 12 2.53 -24.15 -8.84
N LYS A 13 3.03 -24.22 -10.05
CA LYS A 13 4.42 -23.95 -10.25
C LYS A 13 4.77 -22.52 -9.95
N GLU A 14 3.84 -21.65 -10.09
CA GLU A 14 4.10 -20.24 -9.89
C GLU A 14 4.14 -19.83 -8.45
N ARG A 15 3.78 -20.73 -7.55
CA ARG A 15 3.71 -20.33 -6.17
C ARG A 15 5.04 -19.94 -5.57
N GLU A 16 6.07 -20.70 -5.83
CA GLU A 16 7.37 -20.35 -5.28
C GLU A 16 7.93 -19.08 -5.83
N PRO A 17 7.92 -18.89 -7.15
CA PRO A 17 8.32 -17.59 -7.66
C PRO A 17 7.47 -16.46 -7.12
N ALA A 18 6.21 -16.74 -6.82
CA ALA A 18 5.34 -15.71 -6.27
C ALA A 18 5.82 -15.22 -4.93
N ASN A 19 6.35 -16.10 -4.09
CA ASN A 19 6.86 -15.69 -2.80
C ASN A 19 8.05 -14.76 -2.93
N ILE A 20 8.91 -15.03 -3.88
CA ILE A 20 10.05 -14.16 -4.15
C ILE A 20 9.55 -12.82 -4.64
N ASP A 21 8.53 -12.84 -5.50
CA ASP A 21 7.95 -11.62 -6.02
C ASP A 21 7.31 -10.78 -4.93
N ILE A 22 6.74 -11.41 -3.92
CA ILE A 22 6.11 -10.66 -2.84
C ILE A 22 7.13 -9.82 -2.11
N GLU A 23 8.30 -10.38 -1.81
CA GLU A 23 9.33 -9.62 -1.11
C GLU A 23 9.86 -8.49 -1.96
N ALA A 24 10.10 -8.75 -3.24
CA ALA A 24 10.54 -7.71 -4.16
C ALA A 24 9.49 -6.63 -4.32
N LYS A 25 8.23 -7.03 -4.38
CA LYS A 25 7.13 -6.09 -4.53
C LYS A 25 6.98 -5.23 -3.29
N ARG A 26 7.18 -5.84 -2.11
CA ARG A 26 7.12 -5.10 -0.86
C ARG A 26 8.16 -4.00 -0.82
N LYS A 27 9.39 -4.33 -1.18
CA LYS A 27 10.47 -3.35 -1.19
C LYS A 27 10.20 -2.24 -2.19
N LYS A 28 9.64 -2.60 -3.34
CA LYS A 28 9.32 -1.60 -4.35
C LYS A 28 8.25 -0.64 -3.85
N LEU A 29 7.22 -1.17 -3.20
CA LEU A 29 6.16 -0.33 -2.68
C LEU A 29 6.68 0.59 -1.57
N GLN A 30 7.54 0.08 -0.70
CA GLN A 30 8.14 0.92 0.32
C GLN A 30 9.03 2.01 -0.29
N GLY A 31 9.69 1.70 -1.39
CA GLY A 31 10.50 2.68 -2.08
C GLY A 31 9.68 3.81 -2.68
N PHE A 32 8.44 3.56 -3.07
CA PHE A 32 7.59 4.62 -3.59
C PHE A 32 7.33 5.71 -2.56
N TYR A 33 7.26 5.36 -1.28
CA TYR A 33 7.12 6.38 -0.25
C TYR A 33 8.30 7.34 -0.30
N THR A 34 9.51 6.81 -0.40
CA THR A 34 10.69 7.65 -0.45
C THR A 34 10.68 8.57 -1.66
N GLN A 35 10.17 8.08 -2.80
CA GLN A 35 10.08 8.89 -4.01
C GLN A 35 9.02 9.98 -3.90
N MET A 36 7.91 9.68 -3.24
CA MET A 36 6.79 10.63 -3.15
C MET A 36 6.97 11.67 -2.06
N HIS A 37 7.76 11.36 -1.04
CA HIS A 37 7.89 12.21 0.13
C HIS A 37 8.32 13.65 -0.22
N PRO A 38 9.36 13.86 -1.05
CA PRO A 38 9.77 15.24 -1.36
C PRO A 38 8.69 16.03 -2.10
N SER A 39 7.97 15.38 -3.02
CA SER A 39 6.91 16.06 -3.75
C SER A 39 5.77 16.44 -2.84
N LEU A 40 5.41 15.55 -1.93
CA LEU A 40 4.35 15.84 -0.97
C LEU A 40 4.74 17.03 -0.09
N LEU A 41 5.93 16.97 0.49
CA LEU A 41 6.38 18.02 1.41
C LEU A 41 6.46 19.36 0.72
N LYS A 42 6.96 19.37 -0.52
CA LYS A 42 7.05 20.59 -1.30
C LYS A 42 5.68 21.23 -1.49
N ASN A 43 4.68 20.43 -1.84
CA ASN A 43 3.35 20.96 -2.06
C ASN A 43 2.68 21.42 -0.78
N VAL A 44 2.90 20.69 0.31
CA VAL A 44 2.38 21.11 1.62
C VAL A 44 2.94 22.47 1.99
N ARG A 45 4.24 22.66 1.84
CA ARG A 45 4.90 23.89 2.26
C ARG A 45 4.57 25.06 1.38
N ARG A 46 4.14 24.80 0.14
CA ARG A 46 3.73 25.85 -0.78
C ARG A 46 2.24 26.18 -0.68
N GLY A 47 1.52 25.52 0.20
CA GLY A 47 0.10 25.74 0.35
C GLY A 47 -0.75 25.19 -0.76
N LYS A 48 -0.20 24.32 -1.60
CA LYS A 48 -0.95 23.70 -2.69
C LYS A 48 -1.70 22.49 -2.15
N ASN A 49 -2.77 22.75 -1.42
CA ASN A 49 -3.44 21.73 -0.63
C ASN A 49 -4.01 20.58 -1.46
N LEU A 50 -4.57 20.86 -2.63
CA LEU A 50 -5.13 19.78 -3.44
C LEU A 50 -4.05 18.87 -3.99
N GLU A 51 -2.92 19.42 -4.42
CA GLU A 51 -1.82 18.60 -4.88
C GLU A 51 -1.19 17.82 -3.74
N ALA A 52 -1.07 18.47 -2.57
CA ALA A 52 -0.57 17.77 -1.39
C ALA A 52 -1.46 16.59 -1.04
N LEU A 53 -2.76 16.80 -1.07
CA LEU A 53 -3.71 15.73 -0.78
C LEU A 53 -3.62 14.61 -1.81
N TYR A 54 -3.42 14.96 -3.06
CA TYR A 54 -3.26 13.98 -4.13
C TYR A 54 -2.07 13.05 -3.84
N TYR A 55 -0.90 13.62 -3.54
CA TYR A 55 0.28 12.82 -3.25
C TYR A 55 0.13 12.04 -1.96
N TYR A 56 -0.51 12.63 -0.96
CA TYR A 56 -0.74 11.95 0.31
C TYR A 56 -1.60 10.70 0.11
N HIS A 57 -2.66 10.81 -0.68
CA HIS A 57 -3.53 9.67 -0.94
C HIS A 57 -2.83 8.61 -1.76
N ILE A 58 -1.93 8.98 -2.67
CA ILE A 58 -1.13 8.00 -3.39
C ILE A 58 -0.28 7.20 -2.41
N ILE A 59 0.35 7.87 -1.46
CA ILE A 59 1.14 7.20 -0.44
C ILE A 59 0.28 6.22 0.35
N LEU A 60 -0.92 6.64 0.74
CA LEU A 60 -1.82 5.76 1.49
C LEU A 60 -2.27 4.57 0.66
N ARG A 61 -2.42 4.74 -0.64
CA ARG A 61 -2.74 3.62 -1.51
C ARG A 61 -1.61 2.60 -1.56
N TYR A 62 -0.38 3.05 -1.57
CA TYR A 62 0.75 2.12 -1.50
C TYR A 62 0.78 1.42 -0.15
N ALA A 63 0.46 2.14 0.93
CA ALA A 63 0.37 1.52 2.24
C ALA A 63 -0.71 0.43 2.25
N THR A 64 -1.84 0.68 1.60
CA THR A 64 -2.90 -0.31 1.48
C THR A 64 -2.42 -1.55 0.74
N LYS A 65 -1.66 -1.35 -0.34
CA LYS A 65 -1.10 -2.49 -1.06
C LYS A 65 -0.12 -3.27 -0.20
N LEU A 66 0.68 -2.58 0.60
CA LEU A 66 1.59 -3.24 1.52
C LEU A 66 0.84 -4.07 2.56
N LEU A 67 -0.26 -3.54 3.07
CA LEU A 67 -1.11 -4.29 4.00
C LEU A 67 -1.60 -5.58 3.36
N ARG A 68 -2.05 -5.50 2.12
CA ARG A 68 -2.54 -6.69 1.44
C ARG A 68 -1.44 -7.71 1.24
N LEU A 69 -0.24 -7.27 0.91
CA LEU A 69 0.90 -8.19 0.80
C LEU A 69 1.19 -8.85 2.14
N LYS A 70 1.19 -8.05 3.21
CA LYS A 70 1.52 -8.56 4.53
C LYS A 70 0.55 -9.62 5.01
N TYR A 71 -0.72 -9.48 4.66
CA TYR A 71 -1.77 -10.37 5.16
C TYR A 71 -2.28 -11.35 4.11
N GLY A 72 -1.46 -11.64 3.09
CA GLY A 72 -1.74 -12.76 2.20
C GLY A 72 -2.60 -12.44 1.00
N TRP A 73 -2.85 -11.18 0.71
CA TRP A 73 -3.71 -10.78 -0.42
C TRP A 73 -2.89 -10.28 -1.59
N HIS A 74 -1.76 -10.93 -1.86
CA HIS A 74 -0.83 -10.44 -2.88
C HIS A 74 -1.42 -10.42 -4.29
N GLU A 75 -2.40 -11.27 -4.56
CA GLU A 75 -3.04 -11.29 -5.88
C GLU A 75 -4.13 -10.25 -6.01
N LYS A 76 -4.44 -9.56 -4.93
CA LYS A 76 -5.54 -8.60 -4.92
C LYS A 76 -5.08 -7.23 -4.42
N THR A 77 -3.82 -6.91 -4.65
CA THR A 77 -3.30 -5.62 -4.19
C THR A 77 -4.01 -4.45 -4.87
N ASP A 78 -4.57 -4.68 -6.06
CA ASP A 78 -5.26 -3.61 -6.78
C ASP A 78 -6.68 -3.38 -6.30
N PHE A 79 -7.16 -4.17 -5.35
CA PHE A 79 -8.49 -3.94 -4.79
C PHE A 79 -8.55 -2.63 -4.01
N ASP A 80 -7.40 -2.09 -3.60
CA ASP A 80 -7.33 -0.85 -2.86
C ASP A 80 -8.18 -0.97 -1.58
N LEU A 81 -9.13 -0.08 -1.37
CA LEU A 81 -9.94 -0.11 -0.16
C LEU A 81 -11.16 -1.03 -0.25
N LYS A 82 -11.40 -1.63 -1.41
CA LYS A 82 -12.54 -2.50 -1.57
C LYS A 82 -12.41 -3.72 -0.66
N HIS A 83 -13.41 -3.97 0.15
CA HIS A 83 -13.43 -5.09 1.10
C HIS A 83 -12.34 -5.03 2.16
N ILE A 84 -11.78 -3.84 2.41
CA ILE A 84 -10.65 -3.70 3.34
C ILE A 84 -11.01 -4.15 4.75
N TYR A 85 -12.24 -3.89 5.19
CA TYR A 85 -12.66 -4.26 6.55
C TYR A 85 -12.75 -5.77 6.73
N ARG A 86 -12.96 -6.49 5.65
CA ARG A 86 -13.03 -7.95 5.72
C ARG A 86 -11.65 -8.58 5.59
N ASP A 87 -10.80 -7.99 4.75
CA ASP A 87 -9.56 -8.63 4.34
C ASP A 87 -8.40 -8.37 5.27
N ILE A 88 -8.42 -7.26 6.00
CA ILE A 88 -7.28 -6.81 6.79
C ILE A 88 -7.69 -6.75 8.27
N PRO A 89 -6.79 -7.09 9.20
CA PRO A 89 -7.12 -7.03 10.63
C PRO A 89 -7.57 -5.65 11.07
N GLU A 90 -8.47 -5.62 12.03
CA GLU A 90 -9.09 -4.39 12.48
C GLU A 90 -8.07 -3.37 12.98
N SER A 91 -7.03 -3.83 13.68
CA SER A 91 -6.04 -2.91 14.22
C SER A 91 -5.31 -2.14 13.11
N GLU A 92 -5.03 -2.82 12.00
CA GLU A 92 -4.37 -2.17 10.88
C GLU A 92 -5.34 -1.27 10.11
N VAL A 93 -6.59 -1.70 10.01
CA VAL A 93 -7.60 -0.87 9.35
C VAL A 93 -7.80 0.43 10.11
N LYS A 94 -7.76 0.38 11.43
CA LYS A 94 -7.88 1.60 12.23
C LYS A 94 -6.70 2.53 12.04
N ASN A 95 -5.50 1.97 11.90
CA ASN A 95 -4.34 2.80 11.56
C ASN A 95 -4.55 3.49 10.21
N LEU A 96 -5.03 2.74 9.23
CA LEU A 96 -5.26 3.29 7.91
C LEU A 96 -6.32 4.39 7.95
N GLU A 97 -7.42 4.14 8.66
CA GLU A 97 -8.47 5.16 8.82
C GLU A 97 -7.91 6.44 9.42
N ARG A 98 -7.08 6.29 10.46
CA ARG A 98 -6.50 7.45 11.12
C ARG A 98 -5.67 8.29 10.16
N PHE A 99 -4.88 7.64 9.32
CA PHE A 99 -4.07 8.36 8.35
C PHE A 99 -4.93 9.01 7.26
N TYR A 100 -6.03 8.37 6.86
CA TYR A 100 -6.92 8.97 5.87
C TYR A 100 -7.68 10.17 6.41
N GLU A 101 -7.86 10.24 7.73
CA GLU A 101 -8.64 11.31 8.33
C GLU A 101 -7.82 12.53 8.74
N VAL A 102 -6.52 12.52 8.45
CA VAL A 102 -5.66 13.63 8.80
C VAL A 102 -5.98 14.83 7.92
N PRO A 103 -6.27 16.01 8.52
CA PRO A 103 -6.51 17.21 7.72
C PRO A 103 -5.23 17.63 6.99
N THR A 104 -5.42 18.33 5.89
CA THR A 104 -4.28 18.75 5.06
C THR A 104 -3.27 19.54 5.90
N SER A 105 -3.74 20.36 6.83
CA SER A 105 -2.85 21.18 7.65
C SER A 105 -1.97 20.34 8.57
N GLU A 106 -2.31 19.08 8.82
CA GLU A 106 -1.55 18.21 9.72
C GLU A 106 -0.72 17.17 8.99
N ILE A 107 -0.71 17.18 7.67
CA ILE A 107 -0.02 16.15 6.91
C ILE A 107 1.47 16.15 7.24
N GLU A 108 2.10 17.32 7.28
CA GLU A 108 3.54 17.37 7.54
C GLU A 108 3.86 16.79 8.92
N ASN A 109 3.00 17.03 9.90
CA ASN A 109 3.23 16.55 11.26
C ASN A 109 3.05 15.06 11.40
N ILE A 110 2.19 14.46 10.57
CA ILE A 110 1.93 13.01 10.67
C ILE A 110 2.93 12.18 9.86
N LEU A 111 3.69 12.79 8.95
CA LEU A 111 4.57 12.04 8.08
C LEU A 111 5.58 11.15 8.79
N PRO A 112 6.25 11.60 9.87
CA PRO A 112 7.20 10.70 10.54
C PRO A 112 6.54 9.44 11.06
N GLU A 113 5.33 9.56 11.59
CA GLU A 113 4.61 8.40 12.11
C GLU A 113 4.17 7.49 10.98
N LEU A 114 3.71 8.08 9.87
CA LEU A 114 3.33 7.32 8.70
C LEU A 114 4.53 6.54 8.14
N GLU A 115 5.69 7.18 8.13
CA GLU A 115 6.89 6.53 7.61
C GLU A 115 7.25 5.31 8.43
N VAL A 116 7.19 5.41 9.76
CA VAL A 116 7.49 4.28 10.63
C VAL A 116 6.52 3.13 10.34
N TRP A 117 5.24 3.46 10.21
CA TRP A 117 4.23 2.43 9.94
C TRP A 117 4.48 1.74 8.61
N ILE A 118 4.77 2.51 7.56
CA ILE A 118 5.01 1.94 6.24
C ILE A 118 6.23 1.02 6.25
N LYS A 119 7.29 1.42 6.96
CA LYS A 119 8.49 0.61 7.01
C LYS A 119 8.28 -0.69 7.77
N ASP A 120 7.34 -0.70 8.68
CA ASP A 120 7.03 -1.91 9.44
C ASP A 120 6.12 -2.87 8.67
N LEU A 121 5.53 -2.43 7.58
CA LEU A 121 4.69 -3.30 6.77
C LEU A 121 5.52 -4.16 5.85
#